data_061b820ececf3413486f9b01b5b840e2
#
_entry.id   061b820ececf3413486f9b01b5b840e2
#
_cell.length_a   1.000
_cell.length_b   1.000
_cell.length_c   1.000
_cell.angle_alpha   90.00
_cell.angle_beta   90.00
_cell.angle_gamma   90.00
#
_symmetry.space_group_name_H-M   'P 1'
#
loop_
_entity.id
_entity.type
_entity.pdbx_description
1 polymer ?
#
loop_
_entity_poly.entity_id
_entity_poly.type
_entity_poly.pdbx_seq_one_letter_code
_entity_poly.pdbx_strand_id
1 'polypeptide(L)' 'MKQERFIPRKIQVKTYSVKEVAELYCISNKTLKKWLTPFEKEIGERRGHFYNPKQVGIIFEKLGIPEIIILN' A
#
# COMPACT_ATOMS: atom_id res chain seq x y z
N MET A 1 -16.50 -3.49 23.33
CA MET A 1 -16.15 -3.36 23.03
C MET A 1 -15.84 -3.26 22.39
N LYS A 2 -15.69 -3.21 22.08
CA LYS A 2 -15.31 -3.21 21.54
C LYS A 2 -14.82 -2.74 20.86
N GLN A 3 -14.39 -2.36 20.53
CA GLN A 3 -13.94 -1.90 19.91
C GLN A 3 -13.14 -1.82 19.38
N GLU A 4 -12.74 -2.15 19.37
CA GLU A 4 -11.87 -2.27 18.91
C GLU A 4 -11.67 -2.31 17.81
N ARG A 5 -12.11 -2.33 17.20
CA ARG A 5 -12.04 -2.45 16.12
C ARG A 5 -11.68 -1.46 15.39
N PHE A 6 -11.73 -0.61 15.41
CA PHE A 6 -11.37 0.30 14.65
C PHE A 6 -10.24 0.83 15.07
N ILE A 7 -9.58 0.20 15.61
CA ILE A 7 -8.48 0.56 15.94
C ILE A 7 -7.73 0.69 14.84
N PRO A 8 -7.14 1.63 14.62
CA PRO A 8 -6.39 1.83 13.49
C PRO A 8 -5.34 0.91 13.59
N ARG A 9 -5.25 0.02 12.82
CA ARG A 9 -4.28 -0.72 12.79
C ARG A 9 -3.22 -0.04 12.26
N LYS A 10 -2.05 -0.08 12.69
CA LYS A 10 -0.95 0.50 12.13
C LYS A 10 -0.63 -0.22 10.92
N ILE A 11 -0.49 0.44 9.81
CA ILE A 11 -0.07 -0.18 8.57
C ILE A 11 1.43 -0.36 8.64
N GLN A 12 1.90 -1.56 8.54
CA GLN A 12 3.32 -1.82 8.65
C GLN A 12 4.05 -1.68 7.34
N VAL A 13 5.29 -1.21 7.41
CA VAL A 13 6.13 -1.13 6.23
C VAL A 13 6.87 -2.45 6.14
N LYS A 14 6.39 -3.33 5.31
CA LYS A 14 6.97 -4.65 5.15
C LYS A 14 6.79 -5.06 3.70
N THR A 15 7.15 -6.26 3.36
CA THR A 15 6.97 -6.76 2.00
C THR A 15 5.49 -7.00 1.73
N TYR A 16 5.00 -6.47 0.63
CA TYR A 16 3.63 -6.69 0.20
C TYR A 16 3.65 -7.08 -1.27
N SER A 17 2.70 -7.88 -1.68
CA SER A 17 2.57 -8.16 -3.09
C SER A 17 1.86 -6.97 -3.73
N VAL A 18 1.93 -6.89 -5.04
CA VAL A 18 1.25 -5.83 -5.78
C VAL A 18 -0.23 -5.85 -5.44
N LYS A 19 -0.80 -7.04 -5.40
CA LYS A 19 -2.21 -7.18 -5.10
C LYS A 19 -2.53 -6.67 -3.71
N GLU A 20 -1.67 -6.98 -2.75
CA GLU A 20 -1.89 -6.54 -1.39
C GLU A 20 -1.83 -5.01 -1.27
N VAL A 21 -0.88 -4.39 -1.97
CA VAL A 21 -0.77 -2.94 -1.94
C VAL A 21 -2.02 -2.32 -2.55
N ALA A 22 -2.48 -2.88 -3.65
CA ALA A 22 -3.68 -2.37 -4.28
C ALA A 22 -4.87 -2.50 -3.34
N GLU A 23 -4.94 -3.60 -2.61
CA GLU A 23 -6.02 -3.80 -1.65
C GLU A 23 -5.96 -2.80 -0.51
N LEU A 24 -4.76 -2.44 -0.06
CA LEU A 24 -4.63 -1.46 0.99
C LEU A 24 -5.23 -0.11 0.57
N TYR A 25 -5.12 0.21 -0.71
CA TYR A 25 -5.66 1.46 -1.22
C TYR A 25 -7.05 1.29 -1.81
N CYS A 26 -7.59 0.08 -1.76
CA CYS A 26 -8.92 -0.23 -2.28
C CYS A 26 -9.03 0.09 -3.77
N ILE A 27 -8.03 -0.26 -4.52
CA ILE A 27 -8.01 -0.02 -5.96
C ILE A 27 -7.57 -1.29 -6.66
N SER A 28 -7.74 -1.31 -7.97
CA SER A 28 -7.29 -2.46 -8.75
C SER A 28 -5.80 -2.38 -8.99
N ASN A 29 -5.21 -3.49 -9.35
CA ASN A 29 -3.79 -3.52 -9.67
C ASN A 29 -3.48 -2.57 -10.82
N LYS A 30 -4.38 -2.49 -11.77
CA LYS A 30 -4.20 -1.63 -12.91
C LYS A 30 -4.17 -0.16 -12.51
N THR A 31 -5.06 0.23 -11.63
CA THR A 31 -5.09 1.59 -11.12
C THR A 31 -3.83 1.89 -10.31
N LEU A 32 -3.42 0.93 -9.50
CA LEU A 32 -2.20 1.13 -8.71
C LEU A 32 -1.01 1.39 -9.63
N LYS A 33 -0.90 0.61 -10.69
CA LYS A 33 0.17 0.76 -11.62
C LYS A 33 0.17 2.16 -12.21
N LYS A 34 -1.00 2.65 -12.55
CA LYS A 34 -1.13 3.97 -13.09
C LYS A 34 -0.70 5.03 -12.10
N TRP A 35 -1.11 4.88 -10.84
CA TRP A 35 -0.74 5.83 -9.80
C TRP A 35 0.77 5.85 -9.56
N LEU A 36 1.43 4.71 -9.70
CA LEU A 36 2.86 4.62 -9.41
C LEU A 36 3.76 4.98 -10.56
N THR A 37 3.19 5.08 -11.76
CA THR A 37 3.99 5.39 -12.93
C THR A 37 4.87 6.63 -12.77
N PRO A 38 4.38 7.74 -12.22
CA PRO A 38 5.22 8.92 -12.07
C PRO A 38 6.38 8.72 -11.11
N PHE A 39 6.32 7.70 -10.29
CA PHE A 39 7.32 7.48 -9.26
C PHE A 39 8.17 6.25 -9.49
N GLU A 40 8.11 5.71 -10.68
CA GLU A 40 8.83 4.47 -10.96
C GLU A 40 10.31 4.53 -10.69
N LYS A 41 10.92 5.66 -11.00
CA LYS A 41 12.34 5.77 -10.77
C LYS A 41 12.70 5.74 -9.31
N GLU A 42 11.85 6.32 -8.49
CA GLU A 42 12.12 6.34 -7.06
C GLU A 42 11.84 5.01 -6.41
N ILE A 43 10.81 4.34 -6.87
CA ILE A 43 10.45 3.05 -6.31
C ILE A 43 11.43 1.98 -6.76
N GLY A 44 11.84 2.05 -8.00
CA GLY A 44 12.76 1.06 -8.54
C GLY A 44 12.03 -0.19 -8.99
N GLU A 45 12.79 -1.15 -9.48
CA GLU A 45 12.21 -2.36 -10.00
C GLU A 45 11.84 -3.30 -8.88
N ARG A 46 10.68 -3.92 -8.99
CA ARG A 46 10.31 -4.87 -7.97
C ARG A 46 10.76 -6.25 -8.42
N ARG A 47 10.86 -7.14 -7.45
CA ARG A 47 11.18 -8.48 -7.73
C ARG A 47 9.94 -9.26 -7.87
N GLY A 48 9.62 -9.71 -9.04
CA GLY A 48 8.41 -10.46 -9.31
C GLY A 48 7.20 -9.65 -8.95
N HIS A 49 6.33 -10.20 -8.13
CA HIS A 49 5.08 -9.56 -7.77
C HIS A 49 5.11 -8.88 -6.41
N PHE A 50 6.30 -8.68 -5.87
CA PHE A 50 6.41 -8.13 -4.52
C PHE A 50 7.18 -6.85 -4.48
N TYR A 51 6.77 -5.96 -3.57
CA TYR A 51 7.54 -4.77 -3.26
C TYR A 51 8.24 -5.04 -1.93
N ASN A 52 9.51 -4.71 -1.84
CA ASN A 52 10.23 -4.90 -0.59
C ASN A 52 9.89 -3.76 0.36
N PRO A 53 10.32 -3.84 1.63
CA PRO A 53 9.93 -2.80 2.60
C PRO A 53 10.33 -1.40 2.19
N LYS A 54 11.49 -1.25 1.58
CA LYS A 54 11.94 0.06 1.16
C LYS A 54 11.01 0.63 0.10
N GLN A 55 10.62 -0.21 -0.86
CA GLN A 55 9.72 0.21 -1.92
C GLN A 55 8.35 0.55 -1.35
N VAL A 56 7.90 -0.25 -0.40
CA VAL A 56 6.60 0.00 0.23
C VAL A 56 6.64 1.35 0.96
N GLY A 57 7.75 1.64 1.62
CA GLY A 57 7.90 2.92 2.29
C GLY A 57 7.80 4.09 1.33
N ILE A 58 8.42 3.95 0.17
CA ILE A 58 8.37 5.00 -0.85
C ILE A 58 6.94 5.15 -1.37
N ILE A 59 6.27 4.03 -1.61
CA ILE A 59 4.90 4.07 -2.09
C ILE A 59 4.00 4.80 -1.08
N PHE A 60 4.14 4.48 0.19
CA PHE A 60 3.33 5.11 1.22
C PHE A 60 3.64 6.60 1.30
N GLU A 61 4.89 6.96 1.07
CA GLU A 61 5.27 8.35 1.10
C GLU A 61 4.66 9.12 -0.07
N LYS A 62 4.67 8.52 -1.25
CA LYS A 62 4.18 9.20 -2.45
C LYS A 62 2.66 9.21 -2.55
N LEU A 63 2.02 8.14 -2.17
CA LEU A 63 0.57 8.04 -2.27
C LEU A 63 -0.15 8.35 -0.97
N GLY A 64 0.60 8.45 0.12
CA GLY A 64 -0.01 8.63 1.42
C GLY A 64 -0.24 7.27 2.05
N ILE A 65 -0.27 7.25 3.37
CA ILE A 65 -0.49 6.00 4.08
C ILE A 65 -1.94 5.60 3.93
N PRO A 66 -2.21 4.36 3.52
CA PRO A 66 -3.58 3.94 3.30
C PRO A 66 -4.36 4.00 4.61
N GLU A 67 -5.59 4.42 4.51
CA GLU A 67 -6.44 4.44 5.67
C GLU A 67 -7.54 3.45 5.46
N ILE A 68 -7.76 2.62 6.42
CA ILE A 68 -8.84 1.69 6.34
C ILE A 68 -9.89 2.16 7.27
N ILE A 69 -11.01 2.54 6.74
CA ILE A 69 -12.10 3.02 7.53
C ILE A 69 -13.11 1.93 7.67
N ILE A 70 -13.37 1.56 8.89
CA ILE A 70 -14.35 0.55 9.12
C ILE A 70 -15.63 1.18 9.50
N LEU A 71 -16.61 1.00 8.66
CA LEU A 71 -17.89 1.57 8.94
C LEU A 71 -18.76 0.50 9.48
N ASN A 72 -19.34 0.78 10.54
CA ASN A 72 -20.17 -0.24 11.12
C ASN A 72 -21.54 -0.02 11.04
#